data_902396aa6aca9b35da0e1dc93a495e19
#
_entry.id   902396aa6aca9b35da0e1dc93a495e19
#
_cell.length_a   1.000
_cell.length_b   1.000
_cell.length_c   1.000
_cell.angle_alpha   90.00
_cell.angle_beta   90.00
_cell.angle_gamma   90.00
#
_symmetry.space_group_name_H-M   'P 1'
#
loop_
_entity.id
_entity.type
_entity.pdbx_description
1 polymer ?
#
loop_
_entity_poly.entity_id
_entity_poly.type
_entity_poly.pdbx_seq_one_letter_code
_entity_poly.pdbx_strand_id
1 'polypeptide(L)'
;MSSPIPPVATTRTGKPTRYLEPTAAYDLWSAVYDTDGNILQALDTIEMRSLLPDLLSRLPHHQAWKIVDLGCGTGRNSMQLLDIPEATIICLDASPKMLEIARRRLDEHMTALDDTSTKAEASEAIVYDMLSSDPLPPSALEADAVISTLVLEHIPLFEFFRTLSQILKPGGFSLVTNMHSEMGAISQAGFVDPETGEKVRPTSYNHTLEDVIAEASRQEFQVVGAVKERAMDEEMAEMVGERAKKWVGVTVWFGVCFRKAHSIIT
;
A
#
# COMPACT_ATOMS: atom_id res chain seq x y z
N MET A 1 5.66 20.35 4.04
CA MET A 1 5.83 19.63 2.75
C MET A 1 7.13 18.86 2.84
N SER A 2 7.04 17.53 2.92
CA SER A 2 8.25 16.69 2.90
C SER A 2 8.89 16.77 1.52
N SER A 3 10.17 17.09 1.45
CA SER A 3 10.91 17.05 0.19
C SER A 3 11.32 15.60 -0.13
N PRO A 4 11.48 15.24 -1.43
CA PRO A 4 12.02 13.94 -1.79
C PRO A 4 13.38 13.72 -1.12
N ILE A 5 13.65 12.49 -0.68
CA ILE A 5 14.95 12.17 -0.09
C ILE A 5 16.01 12.30 -1.18
N PRO A 6 17.05 13.12 -0.98
CA PRO A 6 18.10 13.23 -1.98
C PRO A 6 18.84 11.91 -2.16
N PRO A 7 19.38 11.63 -3.37
CA PRO A 7 20.12 10.39 -3.65
C PRO A 7 21.29 10.25 -2.66
N VAL A 8 21.28 9.16 -1.87
CA VAL A 8 22.40 8.81 -1.00
C VAL A 8 23.49 8.21 -1.88
N ALA A 9 24.56 8.95 -2.12
CA ALA A 9 25.71 8.46 -2.86
C ALA A 9 26.41 7.33 -2.09
N THR A 10 26.65 6.24 -2.80
CA THR A 10 27.49 5.07 -2.48
C THR A 10 26.92 4.00 -1.54
N THR A 11 26.67 2.83 -2.13
CA THR A 11 26.53 1.58 -1.41
C THR A 11 27.92 1.00 -1.06
N ARG A 12 28.00 0.25 0.04
CA ARG A 12 29.21 -0.50 0.49
C ARG A 12 29.79 -1.48 -0.56
N THR A 13 29.11 -1.69 -1.68
CA THR A 13 29.49 -2.66 -2.73
C THR A 13 30.15 -2.02 -3.96
N GLY A 14 30.37 -0.71 -3.97
CA GLY A 14 31.07 -0.01 -5.07
C GLY A 14 30.29 0.09 -6.40
N LYS A 15 29.10 -0.49 -6.51
CA LYS A 15 28.24 -0.32 -7.69
C LYS A 15 27.35 0.91 -7.56
N PRO A 16 27.15 1.69 -8.64
CA PRO A 16 26.25 2.86 -8.59
C PRO A 16 24.81 2.43 -8.29
N THR A 17 24.09 3.25 -7.52
CA THR A 17 22.63 3.08 -7.33
C THR A 17 21.93 3.87 -8.44
N ARG A 18 21.04 3.20 -9.17
CA ARG A 18 20.19 3.81 -10.18
C ARG A 18 18.89 4.26 -9.55
N TYR A 19 18.58 5.55 -9.67
CA TYR A 19 17.30 6.12 -9.24
C TYR A 19 16.36 6.23 -10.43
N LEU A 20 15.11 5.81 -10.24
CA LEU A 20 14.06 5.84 -11.25
C LEU A 20 12.78 6.45 -10.66
N GLU A 21 11.92 6.96 -11.52
CA GLU A 21 10.54 7.26 -11.14
C GLU A 21 9.84 5.98 -10.65
N PRO A 22 8.91 6.08 -9.69
CA PRO A 22 8.29 4.91 -9.07
C PRO A 22 7.74 3.90 -10.08
N THR A 23 6.93 4.32 -11.05
CA THR A 23 6.35 3.43 -12.06
C THR A 23 7.42 2.61 -12.80
N ALA A 24 8.47 3.27 -13.29
CA ALA A 24 9.56 2.60 -14.01
C ALA A 24 10.38 1.65 -13.11
N ALA A 25 10.57 2.02 -11.83
CA ALA A 25 11.26 1.17 -10.87
C ALA A 25 10.44 -0.09 -10.55
N TYR A 26 9.13 0.07 -10.32
CA TYR A 26 8.24 -1.03 -9.99
C TYR A 26 7.97 -1.95 -11.19
N ASP A 27 7.95 -1.43 -12.41
CA ASP A 27 7.91 -2.25 -13.63
C ASP A 27 9.11 -3.22 -13.70
N LEU A 28 10.32 -2.73 -13.39
CA LEU A 28 11.50 -3.60 -13.31
C LEU A 28 11.46 -4.54 -12.10
N TRP A 29 10.98 -4.05 -10.96
CA TRP A 29 10.93 -4.82 -9.72
C TRP A 29 9.92 -5.95 -9.77
N SER A 30 8.86 -5.84 -10.57
CA SER A 30 7.76 -6.81 -10.66
C SER A 30 8.23 -8.25 -10.84
N ALA A 31 9.33 -8.47 -11.59
CA ALA A 31 9.87 -9.79 -11.85
C ALA A 31 10.33 -10.56 -10.59
N VAL A 32 10.73 -9.85 -9.54
CA VAL A 32 11.28 -10.43 -8.30
C VAL A 32 10.58 -9.91 -7.04
N TYR A 33 9.58 -9.05 -7.17
CA TYR A 33 8.96 -8.31 -6.07
C TYR A 33 8.47 -9.19 -4.92
N ASP A 34 7.83 -10.32 -5.25
CA ASP A 34 7.28 -11.23 -4.25
C ASP A 34 8.30 -12.24 -3.70
N THR A 35 9.51 -12.28 -4.27
CA THR A 35 10.53 -13.29 -3.95
C THR A 35 11.85 -12.70 -3.47
N ASP A 36 12.00 -11.39 -3.48
CA ASP A 36 13.25 -10.71 -3.11
C ASP A 36 13.51 -10.64 -1.60
N GLY A 37 12.59 -11.18 -0.77
CA GLY A 37 12.71 -11.22 0.68
C GLY A 37 12.53 -9.84 1.32
N ASN A 38 11.62 -9.02 0.81
CA ASN A 38 11.27 -7.72 1.39
C ASN A 38 10.59 -7.88 2.76
N ILE A 39 11.28 -7.47 3.80
CA ILE A 39 10.82 -7.63 5.19
C ILE A 39 9.57 -6.79 5.51
N LEU A 40 9.40 -5.64 4.86
CA LEU A 40 8.21 -4.81 5.07
C LEU A 40 6.96 -5.48 4.51
N GLN A 41 7.06 -6.15 3.36
CA GLN A 41 5.94 -6.94 2.82
C GLN A 41 5.57 -8.09 3.76
N ALA A 42 6.58 -8.80 4.30
CA ALA A 42 6.35 -9.91 5.23
C ALA A 42 5.68 -9.42 6.52
N LEU A 43 6.19 -8.33 7.12
CA LEU A 43 5.62 -7.72 8.31
C LEU A 43 4.21 -7.19 8.05
N ASP A 44 4.01 -6.46 6.95
CA ASP A 44 2.69 -5.94 6.55
C ASP A 44 1.66 -7.07 6.38
N THR A 45 2.06 -8.20 5.78
CA THR A 45 1.20 -9.37 5.66
C THR A 45 0.77 -9.93 7.03
N ILE A 46 1.67 -9.92 8.02
CA ILE A 46 1.36 -10.35 9.39
C ILE A 46 0.36 -9.39 10.03
N GLU A 47 0.62 -8.09 9.94
CA GLU A 47 -0.22 -7.06 10.57
C GLU A 47 -1.60 -6.95 9.91
N MET A 48 -1.69 -7.11 8.59
CA MET A 48 -2.96 -7.08 7.85
C MET A 48 -3.94 -8.16 8.29
N ARG A 49 -3.49 -9.28 8.84
CA ARG A 49 -4.37 -10.34 9.41
C ARG A 49 -5.28 -9.82 10.52
N SER A 50 -4.86 -8.78 11.24
CA SER A 50 -5.67 -8.15 12.30
C SER A 50 -6.29 -6.83 11.85
N LEU A 51 -5.60 -6.06 11.00
CA LEU A 51 -6.04 -4.74 10.58
C LEU A 51 -7.18 -4.80 9.57
N LEU A 52 -7.14 -5.74 8.63
CA LEU A 52 -8.21 -5.86 7.64
C LEU A 52 -9.56 -6.25 8.28
N PRO A 53 -9.66 -7.27 9.14
CA PRO A 53 -10.90 -7.54 9.88
C PRO A 53 -11.37 -6.36 10.74
N ASP A 54 -10.46 -5.61 11.37
CA ASP A 54 -10.82 -4.41 12.14
C ASP A 54 -11.42 -3.32 11.24
N LEU A 55 -10.82 -3.06 10.07
CA LEU A 55 -11.38 -2.16 9.06
C LEU A 55 -12.79 -2.59 8.64
N LEU A 56 -12.96 -3.86 8.26
CA LEU A 56 -14.23 -4.40 7.77
C LEU A 56 -15.33 -4.34 8.83
N SER A 57 -14.99 -4.52 10.11
CA SER A 57 -15.94 -4.41 11.22
C SER A 57 -16.55 -3.00 11.39
N ARG A 58 -15.94 -1.98 10.80
CA ARG A 58 -16.38 -0.58 10.85
C ARG A 58 -17.32 -0.22 9.71
N LEU A 59 -17.37 -1.06 8.67
CA LEU A 59 -18.22 -0.81 7.52
C LEU A 59 -19.70 -1.10 7.85
N PRO A 60 -20.65 -0.42 7.20
CA PRO A 60 -22.08 -0.65 7.42
C PRO A 60 -22.45 -2.11 7.14
N HIS A 61 -23.13 -2.74 8.09
CA HIS A 61 -23.69 -4.07 7.88
C HIS A 61 -24.86 -4.00 6.89
N HIS A 62 -25.04 -5.00 6.04
CA HIS A 62 -26.16 -5.16 5.09
C HIS A 62 -26.04 -4.50 3.71
N GLN A 63 -24.84 -4.17 3.27
CA GLN A 63 -24.60 -3.68 1.90
C GLN A 63 -23.48 -4.46 1.25
N ALA A 64 -23.57 -4.66 -0.05
CA ALA A 64 -22.41 -5.02 -0.87
C ALA A 64 -21.38 -3.89 -0.79
N TRP A 65 -20.17 -4.19 -0.36
CA TRP A 65 -19.13 -3.16 -0.20
C TRP A 65 -18.35 -2.94 -1.48
N LYS A 66 -18.03 -1.69 -1.77
CA LYS A 66 -17.01 -1.34 -2.74
C LYS A 66 -15.71 -1.04 -2.01
N ILE A 67 -14.67 -1.80 -2.28
CA ILE A 67 -13.35 -1.66 -1.65
C ILE A 67 -12.30 -1.41 -2.74
N VAL A 68 -11.49 -0.39 -2.56
CA VAL A 68 -10.39 -0.07 -3.47
C VAL A 68 -9.07 -0.44 -2.81
N ASP A 69 -8.22 -1.16 -3.52
CA ASP A 69 -6.81 -1.37 -3.16
C ASP A 69 -5.97 -0.39 -3.99
N LEU A 70 -5.55 0.71 -3.35
CA LEU A 70 -4.82 1.81 -3.98
C LEU A 70 -3.30 1.60 -3.87
N GLY A 71 -2.66 1.34 -5.00
CA GLY A 71 -1.29 0.86 -5.07
C GLY A 71 -1.22 -0.64 -4.78
N CYS A 72 -2.06 -1.42 -5.43
CA CYS A 72 -2.23 -2.84 -5.15
C CYS A 72 -0.98 -3.70 -5.46
N GLY A 73 -0.04 -3.18 -6.24
CA GLY A 73 1.16 -3.91 -6.67
C GLY A 73 0.78 -5.21 -7.38
N THR A 74 1.36 -6.31 -6.93
CA THR A 74 1.08 -7.67 -7.44
C THR A 74 -0.21 -8.29 -6.91
N GLY A 75 -1.04 -7.52 -6.18
CA GLY A 75 -2.32 -7.98 -5.64
C GLY A 75 -2.22 -8.73 -4.30
N ARG A 76 -1.12 -8.61 -3.56
CA ARG A 76 -0.87 -9.34 -2.31
C ARG A 76 -2.02 -9.19 -1.30
N ASN A 77 -2.49 -7.98 -1.06
CA ASN A 77 -3.61 -7.71 -0.14
C ASN A 77 -4.96 -7.79 -0.84
N SER A 78 -5.04 -7.50 -2.14
CA SER A 78 -6.27 -7.64 -2.94
C SER A 78 -6.85 -9.07 -2.88
N MET A 79 -5.99 -10.10 -2.84
CA MET A 79 -6.41 -11.50 -2.72
C MET A 79 -7.27 -11.74 -1.47
N GLN A 80 -6.94 -11.09 -0.34
CA GLN A 80 -7.72 -11.23 0.89
C GLN A 80 -9.11 -10.56 0.78
N LEU A 81 -9.25 -9.56 -0.08
CA LEU A 81 -10.51 -8.87 -0.32
C LEU A 81 -11.49 -9.71 -1.16
N LEU A 82 -10.98 -10.61 -2.00
CA LEU A 82 -11.82 -11.47 -2.84
C LEU A 82 -12.65 -12.47 -2.04
N ASP A 83 -12.24 -12.77 -0.81
CA ASP A 83 -12.97 -13.67 0.09
C ASP A 83 -14.14 -12.95 0.79
N ILE A 84 -14.37 -11.66 0.52
CA ILE A 84 -15.47 -10.89 1.10
C ILE A 84 -16.72 -11.08 0.23
N PRO A 85 -17.81 -11.67 0.79
CA PRO A 85 -19.02 -11.93 0.02
C PRO A 85 -19.63 -10.66 -0.55
N GLU A 86 -20.10 -10.73 -1.80
CA GLU A 86 -20.83 -9.65 -2.49
C GLU A 86 -20.05 -8.33 -2.63
N ALA A 87 -18.75 -8.29 -2.29
CA ALA A 87 -17.94 -7.10 -2.44
C ALA A 87 -17.55 -6.86 -3.91
N THR A 88 -17.43 -5.59 -4.28
CA THR A 88 -16.78 -5.15 -5.52
C THR A 88 -15.37 -4.67 -5.19
N ILE A 89 -14.36 -5.29 -5.78
CA ILE A 89 -12.95 -4.99 -5.52
C ILE A 89 -12.33 -4.28 -6.71
N ILE A 90 -11.77 -3.09 -6.49
CA ILE A 90 -11.09 -2.31 -7.51
C ILE A 90 -9.62 -2.17 -7.12
N CYS A 91 -8.75 -2.70 -7.94
CA CYS A 91 -7.30 -2.66 -7.75
C CYS A 91 -6.69 -1.57 -8.64
N LEU A 92 -6.03 -0.60 -8.04
CA LEU A 92 -5.38 0.50 -8.76
C LEU A 92 -3.87 0.44 -8.53
N ASP A 93 -3.07 0.53 -9.58
CA ASP A 93 -1.61 0.65 -9.48
C ASP A 93 -1.06 1.43 -10.68
N ALA A 94 0.03 2.17 -10.46
CA ALA A 94 0.69 2.93 -11.51
C ALA A 94 1.52 2.04 -12.45
N SER A 95 1.99 0.89 -11.98
CA SER A 95 2.84 -0.03 -12.75
C SER A 95 2.00 -1.04 -13.55
N PRO A 96 2.01 -0.97 -14.89
CA PRO A 96 1.36 -1.98 -15.73
C PRO A 96 1.88 -3.41 -15.48
N LYS A 97 3.17 -3.55 -15.17
CA LYS A 97 3.79 -4.86 -14.92
C LYS A 97 3.37 -5.48 -13.59
N MET A 98 3.20 -4.66 -12.55
CA MET A 98 2.60 -5.13 -11.30
C MET A 98 1.17 -5.60 -11.53
N LEU A 99 0.37 -4.82 -12.26
CA LEU A 99 -1.02 -5.17 -12.56
C LEU A 99 -1.16 -6.41 -13.46
N GLU A 100 -0.20 -6.69 -14.33
CA GLU A 100 -0.17 -7.96 -15.08
C GLU A 100 -0.18 -9.17 -14.14
N ILE A 101 0.62 -9.09 -13.06
CA ILE A 101 0.70 -10.15 -12.05
C ILE A 101 -0.58 -10.17 -11.21
N ALA A 102 -1.06 -9.00 -10.78
CA ALA A 102 -2.29 -8.89 -10.01
C ALA A 102 -3.48 -9.49 -10.76
N ARG A 103 -3.72 -9.10 -12.04
CA ARG A 103 -4.81 -9.64 -12.86
C ARG A 103 -4.79 -11.16 -12.93
N ARG A 104 -3.62 -11.73 -13.24
CA ARG A 104 -3.50 -13.19 -13.31
C ARG A 104 -3.88 -13.86 -11.98
N ARG A 105 -3.44 -13.32 -10.84
CA ARG A 105 -3.78 -13.85 -9.52
C ARG A 105 -5.26 -13.72 -9.20
N LEU A 106 -5.85 -12.57 -9.51
CA LEU A 106 -7.28 -12.35 -9.32
C LEU A 106 -8.10 -13.34 -10.14
N ASP A 107 -7.75 -13.53 -11.42
CA ASP A 107 -8.43 -14.47 -12.32
C ASP A 107 -8.28 -15.93 -11.85
N GLU A 108 -7.08 -16.33 -11.44
CA GLU A 108 -6.81 -17.67 -10.89
C GLU A 108 -7.62 -17.92 -9.63
N HIS A 109 -7.67 -16.95 -8.70
CA HIS A 109 -8.45 -17.08 -7.46
C HIS A 109 -9.96 -17.17 -7.74
N MET A 110 -10.48 -16.28 -8.56
CA MET A 110 -11.90 -16.28 -8.93
C MET A 110 -12.33 -17.56 -9.66
N THR A 111 -11.41 -18.18 -10.40
CA THR A 111 -11.67 -19.41 -11.13
C THR A 111 -11.54 -20.66 -10.25
N ALA A 112 -10.65 -20.63 -9.25
CA ALA A 112 -10.39 -21.78 -8.37
C ALA A 112 -11.48 -22.01 -7.32
N LEU A 113 -12.31 -21.01 -7.03
CA LEU A 113 -13.38 -21.10 -6.06
C LEU A 113 -14.60 -21.82 -6.68
N ASP A 114 -15.07 -22.87 -6.02
CA ASP A 114 -16.30 -23.58 -6.39
C ASP A 114 -17.53 -22.63 -6.32
N ASP A 115 -18.54 -22.90 -7.14
CA ASP A 115 -19.79 -22.13 -7.25
C ASP A 115 -20.57 -21.97 -5.91
N THR A 116 -20.17 -22.73 -4.89
CA THR A 116 -20.75 -22.69 -3.53
C THR A 116 -20.02 -21.78 -2.55
N SER A 117 -18.87 -21.21 -2.95
CA SER A 117 -18.07 -20.33 -2.08
C SER A 117 -18.62 -18.91 -2.08
N THR A 118 -18.71 -18.30 -0.91
CA THR A 118 -18.95 -16.86 -0.78
C THR A 118 -17.70 -16.11 -1.25
N LYS A 119 -17.83 -15.27 -2.28
CA LYS A 119 -16.75 -14.52 -2.89
C LYS A 119 -17.21 -13.13 -3.31
N ALA A 120 -16.26 -12.26 -3.65
CA ALA A 120 -16.54 -10.97 -4.25
C ALA A 120 -17.39 -11.12 -5.53
N GLU A 121 -18.29 -10.18 -5.76
CA GLU A 121 -19.17 -10.17 -6.95
C GLU A 121 -18.37 -9.84 -8.21
N ALA A 122 -17.43 -8.89 -8.08
CA ALA A 122 -16.60 -8.44 -9.19
C ALA A 122 -15.23 -7.96 -8.71
N SER A 123 -14.23 -8.05 -9.60
CA SER A 123 -12.92 -7.45 -9.40
C SER A 123 -12.40 -6.81 -10.69
N GLU A 124 -11.80 -5.64 -10.57
CA GLU A 124 -11.15 -4.92 -11.68
C GLU A 124 -9.73 -4.53 -11.28
N ALA A 125 -8.79 -4.60 -12.23
CA ALA A 125 -7.42 -4.10 -12.04
C ALA A 125 -7.08 -3.08 -13.14
N ILE A 126 -6.90 -1.82 -12.73
CA ILE A 126 -6.82 -0.66 -13.62
C ILE A 126 -5.52 0.09 -13.38
N VAL A 127 -4.84 0.46 -14.47
CA VAL A 127 -3.66 1.34 -14.39
C VAL A 127 -4.12 2.74 -13.97
N TYR A 128 -3.60 3.20 -12.85
CA TYR A 128 -3.85 4.56 -12.35
C TYR A 128 -2.66 5.08 -11.57
N ASP A 129 -2.12 6.21 -12.02
CA ASP A 129 -1.04 6.92 -11.35
C ASP A 129 -1.60 8.16 -10.64
N MET A 130 -1.48 8.20 -9.31
CA MET A 130 -1.90 9.34 -8.48
C MET A 130 -1.20 10.66 -8.83
N LEU A 131 -0.04 10.59 -9.49
CA LEU A 131 0.74 11.76 -9.90
C LEU A 131 0.45 12.19 -11.34
N SER A 132 -0.33 11.41 -12.09
CA SER A 132 -0.76 11.80 -13.44
C SER A 132 -1.90 12.82 -13.40
N SER A 133 -2.17 13.41 -14.56
CA SER A 133 -3.36 14.25 -14.76
C SER A 133 -4.61 13.45 -15.15
N ASP A 134 -4.50 12.14 -15.23
CA ASP A 134 -5.61 11.29 -15.64
C ASP A 134 -6.72 11.27 -14.56
N PRO A 135 -7.98 11.25 -14.97
CA PRO A 135 -9.08 11.18 -14.02
C PRO A 135 -9.11 9.80 -13.33
N LEU A 136 -9.59 9.77 -12.10
CA LEU A 136 -9.89 8.52 -11.42
C LEU A 136 -10.87 7.66 -12.24
N PRO A 137 -10.64 6.35 -12.31
CA PRO A 137 -11.61 5.44 -12.92
C PRO A 137 -12.98 5.56 -12.25
N PRO A 138 -14.08 5.71 -13.00
CA PRO A 138 -15.42 5.86 -12.41
C PRO A 138 -15.82 4.70 -11.50
N SER A 139 -15.34 3.48 -11.75
CA SER A 139 -15.60 2.31 -10.90
C SER A 139 -14.99 2.45 -9.49
N ALA A 140 -13.90 3.22 -9.35
CA ALA A 140 -13.23 3.44 -8.06
C ALA A 140 -13.94 4.48 -7.16
N LEU A 141 -14.85 5.29 -7.72
CA LEU A 141 -15.52 6.35 -6.95
C LEU A 141 -16.60 5.80 -6.03
N GLU A 142 -16.92 6.57 -4.98
CA GLU A 142 -17.94 6.22 -3.97
C GLU A 142 -17.65 4.89 -3.27
N ALA A 143 -16.38 4.63 -2.96
CA ALA A 143 -15.97 3.43 -2.23
C ALA A 143 -16.33 3.52 -0.74
N ASP A 144 -16.68 2.36 -0.16
CA ASP A 144 -16.91 2.18 1.28
C ASP A 144 -15.60 2.19 2.05
N ALA A 145 -14.59 1.57 1.46
CA ALA A 145 -13.25 1.50 2.03
C ALA A 145 -12.15 1.58 0.97
N VAL A 146 -10.98 2.04 1.41
CA VAL A 146 -9.72 1.97 0.67
C VAL A 146 -8.69 1.30 1.55
N ILE A 147 -7.93 0.36 1.01
CA ILE A 147 -6.66 -0.05 1.58
C ILE A 147 -5.53 0.52 0.73
N SER A 148 -4.44 0.94 1.36
CA SER A 148 -3.21 1.36 0.65
C SER A 148 -2.01 0.97 1.50
N THR A 149 -1.21 0.04 1.01
CA THR A 149 -0.18 -0.62 1.80
C THR A 149 1.19 -0.49 1.14
N LEU A 150 2.14 0.15 1.86
CA LEU A 150 3.51 0.39 1.42
C LEU A 150 3.60 1.22 0.11
N VAL A 151 2.75 2.23 -0.01
CA VAL A 151 2.64 3.13 -1.17
C VAL A 151 3.02 4.56 -0.83
N LEU A 152 2.62 5.00 0.38
CA LEU A 152 2.68 6.40 0.78
C LEU A 152 4.09 7.00 0.66
N GLU A 153 5.13 6.20 0.84
CA GLU A 153 6.52 6.62 0.68
C GLU A 153 6.90 7.10 -0.74
N HIS A 154 6.04 6.85 -1.73
CA HIS A 154 6.28 7.25 -3.13
C HIS A 154 5.45 8.46 -3.57
N ILE A 155 4.52 8.92 -2.74
CA ILE A 155 3.52 9.94 -3.09
C ILE A 155 3.60 11.12 -2.12
N PRO A 156 3.56 12.38 -2.59
CA PRO A 156 3.37 13.53 -1.71
C PRO A 156 2.06 13.39 -0.92
N LEU A 157 2.08 13.69 0.38
CA LEU A 157 0.93 13.48 1.27
C LEU A 157 -0.34 14.17 0.76
N PHE A 158 -0.22 15.39 0.24
CA PHE A 158 -1.36 16.13 -0.31
C PHE A 158 -2.05 15.36 -1.43
N GLU A 159 -1.27 14.84 -2.40
CA GLU A 159 -1.83 14.09 -3.55
C GLU A 159 -2.44 12.76 -3.11
N PHE A 160 -1.82 12.09 -2.15
CA PHE A 160 -2.32 10.84 -1.59
C PHE A 160 -3.70 11.05 -0.93
N PHE A 161 -3.82 11.98 0.02
CA PHE A 161 -5.09 12.22 0.71
C PHE A 161 -6.15 12.87 -0.18
N ARG A 162 -5.76 13.70 -1.16
CA ARG A 162 -6.65 14.20 -2.20
C ARG A 162 -7.28 13.03 -2.99
N THR A 163 -6.46 12.07 -3.40
CA THR A 163 -6.93 10.87 -4.12
C THR A 163 -7.85 10.03 -3.24
N LEU A 164 -7.48 9.77 -1.99
CA LEU A 164 -8.36 9.08 -1.03
C LEU A 164 -9.70 9.79 -0.87
N SER A 165 -9.68 11.12 -0.77
CA SER A 165 -10.91 11.92 -0.64
C SER A 165 -11.81 11.82 -1.87
N GLN A 166 -11.25 11.70 -3.06
CA GLN A 166 -12.02 11.51 -4.29
C GLN A 166 -12.62 10.11 -4.43
N ILE A 167 -11.89 9.08 -3.97
CA ILE A 167 -12.33 7.69 -4.04
C ILE A 167 -13.44 7.39 -3.02
N LEU A 168 -13.23 7.82 -1.77
CA LEU A 168 -14.13 7.47 -0.66
C LEU A 168 -15.43 8.29 -0.67
N LYS A 169 -16.52 7.61 -0.42
CA LYS A 169 -17.77 8.29 -0.05
C LYS A 169 -17.65 9.01 1.31
N PRO A 170 -18.49 10.01 1.60
CA PRO A 170 -18.54 10.62 2.93
C PRO A 170 -18.77 9.56 4.02
N GLY A 171 -17.96 9.58 5.06
CA GLY A 171 -17.99 8.58 6.13
C GLY A 171 -17.29 7.26 5.83
N GLY A 172 -16.75 7.08 4.63
CA GLY A 172 -15.96 5.92 4.25
C GLY A 172 -14.63 5.84 5.00
N PHE A 173 -14.01 4.67 4.99
CA PHE A 173 -12.79 4.38 5.76
C PHE A 173 -11.60 4.11 4.87
N SER A 174 -10.40 4.43 5.34
CA SER A 174 -9.15 3.96 4.71
C SER A 174 -8.21 3.33 5.73
N LEU A 175 -7.56 2.24 5.33
CA LEU A 175 -6.46 1.63 6.05
C LEU A 175 -5.16 1.90 5.29
N VAL A 176 -4.25 2.62 5.93
CA VAL A 176 -2.96 2.99 5.35
C VAL A 176 -1.85 2.37 6.16
N THR A 177 -0.97 1.63 5.51
CA THR A 177 0.25 1.11 6.12
C THR A 177 1.47 1.59 5.34
N ASN A 178 2.58 1.84 6.01
CA ASN A 178 3.80 2.29 5.35
C ASN A 178 5.06 2.01 6.16
N MET A 179 6.19 2.17 5.50
CA MET A 179 7.50 2.23 6.15
C MET A 179 7.52 3.39 7.16
N HIS A 180 8.02 3.11 8.37
CA HIS A 180 8.20 4.13 9.39
C HIS A 180 9.38 5.07 9.07
N SER A 181 9.29 6.33 9.48
CA SER A 181 10.31 7.35 9.19
C SER A 181 11.68 7.05 9.80
N GLU A 182 11.76 6.33 10.93
CA GLU A 182 13.04 5.87 11.49
C GLU A 182 13.77 4.94 10.51
N MET A 183 13.08 3.96 9.94
CA MET A 183 13.65 3.10 8.91
C MET A 183 13.97 3.89 7.64
N GLY A 184 13.07 4.79 7.23
CA GLY A 184 13.25 5.67 6.07
C GLY A 184 14.47 6.58 6.15
N ALA A 185 14.83 7.04 7.36
CA ALA A 185 16.04 7.82 7.60
C ALA A 185 17.34 7.00 7.39
N ILE A 186 17.27 5.68 7.55
CA ILE A 186 18.43 4.77 7.41
C ILE A 186 18.52 4.19 6.00
N SER A 187 17.39 3.88 5.37
CA SER A 187 17.34 3.22 4.07
C SER A 187 16.09 3.61 3.30
N GLN A 188 16.12 3.37 2.00
CA GLN A 188 15.01 3.57 1.08
C GLN A 188 14.61 2.23 0.48
N ALA A 189 13.36 2.11 0.02
CA ALA A 189 12.90 1.01 -0.81
C ALA A 189 13.83 0.81 -2.02
N GLY A 190 13.97 -0.43 -2.45
CA GLY A 190 14.76 -0.74 -3.62
C GLY A 190 15.22 -2.19 -3.65
N PHE A 191 15.61 -2.63 -4.82
CA PHE A 191 15.98 -4.01 -5.13
C PHE A 191 17.30 -4.07 -5.92
N VAL A 192 17.81 -5.26 -6.10
CA VAL A 192 18.91 -5.51 -7.03
C VAL A 192 18.31 -6.09 -8.30
N ASP A 193 18.49 -5.39 -9.41
CA ASP A 193 18.03 -5.85 -10.72
C ASP A 193 18.74 -7.19 -11.06
N PRO A 194 17.99 -8.27 -11.26
CA PRO A 194 18.56 -9.58 -11.52
C PRO A 194 19.33 -9.68 -12.86
N GLU A 195 19.00 -8.81 -13.82
CA GLU A 195 19.63 -8.82 -15.14
C GLU A 195 20.98 -8.07 -15.12
N THR A 196 21.01 -6.90 -14.48
CA THR A 196 22.20 -6.03 -14.49
C THR A 196 23.04 -6.13 -13.22
N GLY A 197 22.47 -6.62 -12.13
CA GLY A 197 23.05 -6.63 -10.80
C GLY A 197 23.23 -5.22 -10.20
N GLU A 198 22.60 -4.20 -10.79
CA GLU A 198 22.55 -2.84 -10.26
C GLU A 198 21.54 -2.72 -9.13
N LYS A 199 21.82 -1.85 -8.17
CA LYS A 199 20.81 -1.49 -7.18
C LYS A 199 19.90 -0.42 -7.76
N VAL A 200 18.60 -0.70 -7.83
CA VAL A 200 17.57 0.24 -8.28
C VAL A 200 16.77 0.73 -7.08
N ARG A 201 16.47 2.03 -7.08
CA ARG A 201 15.64 2.68 -6.08
C ARG A 201 14.60 3.57 -6.75
N PRO A 202 13.32 3.46 -6.40
CA PRO A 202 12.33 4.47 -6.75
C PRO A 202 12.59 5.76 -5.97
N THR A 203 12.16 6.89 -6.53
CA THR A 203 12.05 8.14 -5.76
C THR A 203 11.13 7.90 -4.58
N SER A 204 11.55 8.36 -3.40
CA SER A 204 10.75 8.17 -2.16
C SER A 204 10.85 9.38 -1.24
N TYR A 205 9.84 9.49 -0.38
CA TYR A 205 9.71 10.49 0.68
C TYR A 205 9.88 9.81 2.03
N ASN A 206 10.38 10.54 3.02
CA ASN A 206 10.42 10.09 4.40
C ASN A 206 9.35 10.85 5.20
N HIS A 207 8.11 10.40 5.13
CA HIS A 207 7.00 10.98 5.87
C HIS A 207 7.03 10.54 7.33
N THR A 208 6.94 11.48 8.26
CA THR A 208 6.70 11.14 9.67
C THR A 208 5.22 10.82 9.88
N LEU A 209 4.92 10.01 10.88
CA LEU A 209 3.53 9.70 11.23
C LEU A 209 2.74 10.97 11.60
N GLU A 210 3.40 11.94 12.25
CA GLU A 210 2.80 13.24 12.57
C GLU A 210 2.42 14.02 11.31
N ASP A 211 3.31 14.07 10.29
CA ASP A 211 3.00 14.72 9.01
C ASP A 211 1.82 14.04 8.30
N VAL A 212 1.78 12.70 8.34
CA VAL A 212 0.69 11.90 7.74
C VAL A 212 -0.64 12.24 8.40
N ILE A 213 -0.70 12.23 9.74
CA ILE A 213 -1.93 12.56 10.50
C ILE A 213 -2.32 14.02 10.31
N ALA A 214 -1.35 14.93 10.29
CA ALA A 214 -1.61 16.35 10.08
C ALA A 214 -2.21 16.63 8.69
N GLU A 215 -1.66 15.99 7.64
CA GLU A 215 -2.21 16.16 6.28
C GLU A 215 -3.58 15.50 6.13
N ALA A 216 -3.77 14.32 6.70
CA ALA A 216 -5.07 13.65 6.76
C ALA A 216 -6.13 14.58 7.38
N SER A 217 -5.80 15.22 8.50
CA SER A 217 -6.72 16.15 9.18
C SER A 217 -7.04 17.38 8.32
N ARG A 218 -6.07 17.93 7.57
CA ARG A 218 -6.31 19.06 6.65
C ARG A 218 -7.27 18.69 5.52
N GLN A 219 -7.31 17.43 5.16
CA GLN A 219 -8.19 16.90 4.11
C GLN A 219 -9.42 16.19 4.65
N GLU A 220 -9.85 16.59 5.86
CA GLU A 220 -11.08 16.15 6.51
C GLU A 220 -11.13 14.65 6.83
N PHE A 221 -9.97 14.03 7.07
CA PHE A 221 -9.87 12.68 7.60
C PHE A 221 -9.62 12.70 9.11
N GLN A 222 -10.22 11.77 9.82
CA GLN A 222 -10.04 11.55 11.25
C GLN A 222 -9.42 10.18 11.49
N VAL A 223 -8.44 10.11 12.39
CA VAL A 223 -7.89 8.82 12.84
C VAL A 223 -8.95 8.06 13.61
N VAL A 224 -9.11 6.77 13.33
CA VAL A 224 -10.06 5.88 13.97
C VAL A 224 -9.35 4.68 14.56
N GLY A 225 -9.60 4.43 15.84
CA GLY A 225 -8.89 3.36 16.57
C GLY A 225 -7.46 3.74 16.95
N ALA A 226 -6.66 2.73 17.26
CA ALA A 226 -5.27 2.93 17.65
C ALA A 226 -4.37 2.97 16.40
N VAL A 227 -3.45 3.92 16.39
CA VAL A 227 -2.32 3.88 15.46
C VAL A 227 -1.40 2.73 15.90
N LYS A 228 -0.98 1.92 14.96
CA LYS A 228 -0.01 0.85 15.21
C LYS A 228 1.36 1.25 14.68
N GLU A 229 2.37 1.05 15.50
CA GLU A 229 3.77 1.15 15.10
C GLU A 229 4.46 -0.16 15.43
N ARG A 230 5.43 -0.58 14.62
CA ARG A 230 6.20 -1.80 14.85
C ARG A 230 7.69 -1.51 14.84
N ALA A 231 8.28 -1.63 16.03
CA ALA A 231 9.72 -1.80 16.16
C ALA A 231 10.08 -3.26 15.84
N MET A 232 11.19 -3.46 15.16
CA MET A 232 11.73 -4.78 14.90
C MET A 232 12.40 -5.30 16.19
N ASP A 233 11.92 -6.38 16.74
CA ASP A 233 12.58 -7.15 17.81
C ASP A 233 13.16 -8.46 17.25
N GLU A 234 13.82 -9.24 18.11
CA GLU A 234 14.46 -10.49 17.69
C GLU A 234 13.44 -11.53 17.22
N GLU A 235 12.29 -11.64 17.92
CA GLU A 235 11.22 -12.59 17.57
C GLU A 235 10.61 -12.26 16.21
N MET A 236 10.28 -10.99 15.97
CA MET A 236 9.77 -10.53 14.69
C MET A 236 10.81 -10.70 13.58
N ALA A 237 12.08 -10.43 13.84
CA ALA A 237 13.15 -10.61 12.87
C ALA A 237 13.32 -12.08 12.45
N GLU A 238 13.14 -13.03 13.36
CA GLU A 238 13.12 -14.46 13.02
C GLU A 238 11.90 -14.82 12.14
N MET A 239 10.73 -14.27 12.43
CA MET A 239 9.51 -14.53 11.64
C MET A 239 9.58 -13.97 10.22
N VAL A 240 10.10 -12.76 10.02
CA VAL A 240 10.11 -12.10 8.72
C VAL A 240 11.38 -12.37 7.89
N GLY A 241 12.39 -12.98 8.48
CA GLY A 241 13.58 -13.51 7.78
C GLY A 241 14.89 -12.78 8.07
N GLU A 242 15.98 -13.39 7.64
CA GLU A 242 17.37 -12.99 7.94
C GLU A 242 17.69 -11.50 7.67
N ARG A 243 17.09 -10.92 6.63
CA ARG A 243 17.29 -9.50 6.27
C ARG A 243 16.75 -8.54 7.32
N ALA A 244 15.90 -9.01 8.23
CA ALA A 244 15.31 -8.22 9.31
C ALA A 244 16.25 -8.00 10.50
N LYS A 245 17.22 -8.90 10.74
CA LYS A 245 18.14 -8.86 11.90
C LYS A 245 18.88 -7.52 12.04
N LYS A 246 19.22 -6.89 10.93
CA LYS A 246 19.90 -5.57 10.94
C LYS A 246 18.99 -4.42 11.40
N TRP A 247 17.68 -4.66 11.53
CA TRP A 247 16.69 -3.68 11.90
C TRP A 247 16.22 -3.80 13.37
N VAL A 248 16.74 -4.79 14.10
CA VAL A 248 16.41 -4.95 15.54
C VAL A 248 16.70 -3.64 16.29
N GLY A 249 15.68 -3.17 17.02
CA GLY A 249 15.72 -1.90 17.76
C GLY A 249 15.28 -0.66 16.95
N VAL A 250 14.88 -0.81 15.68
CA VAL A 250 14.39 0.28 14.83
C VAL A 250 12.89 0.12 14.62
N THR A 251 12.13 1.22 14.70
CA THR A 251 10.74 1.26 14.27
C THR A 251 10.70 1.25 12.73
N VAL A 252 10.08 0.21 12.16
CA VAL A 252 10.20 -0.07 10.72
C VAL A 252 8.91 0.16 9.95
N TRP A 253 7.75 0.13 10.62
CA TRP A 253 6.45 0.11 9.98
C TRP A 253 5.39 0.79 10.86
N PHE A 254 4.37 1.37 10.22
CA PHE A 254 3.16 1.84 10.88
C PHE A 254 1.90 1.48 10.09
N GLY A 255 0.78 1.42 10.81
CA GLY A 255 -0.56 1.25 10.22
C GLY A 255 -1.57 2.16 10.94
N VAL A 256 -2.41 2.82 10.17
CA VAL A 256 -3.43 3.76 10.67
C VAL A 256 -4.72 3.64 9.86
N CYS A 257 -5.85 3.64 10.57
CA CYS A 257 -7.17 3.71 9.96
C CYS A 257 -7.68 5.15 10.02
N PHE A 258 -8.18 5.65 8.91
CA PHE A 258 -8.82 6.95 8.80
C PHE A 258 -10.28 6.81 8.41
N ARG A 259 -11.08 7.80 8.79
CA ARG A 259 -12.45 7.98 8.33
C ARG A 259 -12.59 9.35 7.66
N LYS A 260 -13.12 9.38 6.45
CA LYS A 260 -13.48 10.63 5.77
C LYS A 260 -14.65 11.27 6.48
N ALA A 261 -14.59 12.56 6.77
CA ALA A 261 -15.68 13.29 7.38
C ALA A 261 -16.96 13.23 6.52
N HIS A 262 -18.12 13.31 7.17
CA HIS A 262 -19.36 13.55 6.45
C HIS A 262 -19.35 15.01 5.98
N SER A 263 -19.64 15.25 4.69
CA SER A 263 -19.86 16.63 4.22
C SER A 263 -20.98 17.25 5.06
N ILE A 264 -20.65 18.31 5.81
CA ILE A 264 -21.68 19.13 6.42
C ILE A 264 -22.34 19.87 5.27
N ILE A 265 -23.53 19.45 4.87
CA ILE A 265 -24.37 20.24 3.96
C ILE A 265 -24.76 21.47 4.77
N THR A 266 -24.05 22.59 4.53
CA THR A 266 -24.42 23.92 5.02
C THR A 266 -25.43 24.57 4.07
#